data_a0ee887438c8a1cacb6567436620f3ea
#
_entry.id   a0ee887438c8a1cacb6567436620f3ea
#
_cell.length_a   1.000
_cell.length_b   1.000
_cell.length_c   1.000
_cell.angle_alpha   90.00
_cell.angle_beta   90.00
_cell.angle_gamma   90.00
#
_symmetry.space_group_name_H-M   'P 1'
#
loop_
_entity.id
_entity.type
_entity.pdbx_description
1 polymer ?
#
loop_
_entity_poly.entity_id
_entity_poly.type
_entity_poly.pdbx_seq_one_letter_code
_entity_poly.pdbx_strand_id
1 'polypeptide(L)' 'SQFIESMRTELRTKHYSYATEKSYLHWVRTFIRFNDYKHPKDMGNSEIERFLNHLAVNRQVSAATQNQALCAIIFMYRN' A
#
# COMPACT_ATOMS: atom_id res chain seq x y z
N SER A 1 -10.58 -9.50 2.15
CA SER A 1 -9.72 -10.69 2.00
C SER A 1 -8.96 -10.94 3.28
N GLN A 2 -8.48 -12.15 3.44
CA GLN A 2 -7.70 -12.52 4.62
C GLN A 2 -6.43 -11.70 4.75
N PHE A 3 -5.78 -11.38 3.64
CA PHE A 3 -4.56 -10.60 3.67
C PHE A 3 -4.82 -9.19 4.22
N ILE A 4 -5.88 -8.55 3.74
CA ILE A 4 -6.24 -7.21 4.22
C ILE A 4 -6.62 -7.23 5.69
N GLU A 5 -7.36 -8.27 6.13
CA GLU A 5 -7.73 -8.38 7.54
C GLU A 5 -6.52 -8.61 8.42
N SER A 6 -5.55 -9.40 7.97
CA SER A 6 -4.30 -9.59 8.70
C SER A 6 -3.55 -8.28 8.86
N MET A 7 -3.49 -7.48 7.81
CA MET A 7 -2.83 -6.19 7.85
C MET A 7 -3.54 -5.23 8.80
N ARG A 8 -4.88 -5.23 8.77
CA ARG A 8 -5.68 -4.41 9.69
C ARG A 8 -5.37 -4.77 11.14
N THR A 9 -5.31 -6.06 11.44
CA THR A 9 -4.98 -6.54 12.78
C THR A 9 -3.60 -6.07 13.22
N GLU A 10 -2.62 -6.15 12.32
CA GLU A 10 -1.27 -5.68 12.61
C GLU A 10 -1.24 -4.19 12.95
N LEU A 11 -1.95 -3.39 12.15
CA LEU A 11 -2.02 -1.95 12.37
C LEU A 11 -2.63 -1.63 13.74
N ARG A 12 -3.69 -2.33 14.10
CA ARG A 12 -4.34 -2.14 15.40
C ARG A 12 -3.47 -2.59 16.55
N THR A 13 -2.80 -3.73 16.39
CA THR A 13 -1.90 -4.26 17.42
C THR A 13 -0.76 -3.27 17.70
N LYS A 14 -0.28 -2.59 16.67
CA LYS A 14 0.80 -1.60 16.80
C LYS A 14 0.29 -0.21 17.15
N HIS A 15 -0.99 -0.10 17.44
CA HIS A 15 -1.63 1.16 17.91
C HIS A 15 -1.56 2.29 16.89
N TYR A 16 -1.63 1.97 15.60
CA TYR A 16 -1.77 3.00 14.57
C TYR A 16 -3.15 3.65 14.69
N SER A 17 -3.23 4.94 14.38
CA SER A 17 -4.52 5.64 14.42
C SER A 17 -5.47 5.07 13.37
N TYR A 18 -6.77 5.27 13.59
CA TYR A 18 -7.77 4.81 12.63
C TYR A 18 -7.59 5.48 11.27
N ALA A 19 -7.24 6.77 11.26
CA ALA A 19 -7.01 7.50 10.00
C ALA A 19 -5.85 6.88 9.23
N THR A 20 -4.76 6.54 9.93
CA THR A 20 -3.60 5.89 9.30
C THR A 20 -3.96 4.49 8.81
N GLU A 21 -4.73 3.74 9.60
CA GLU A 21 -5.20 2.42 9.19
C GLU A 21 -5.97 2.49 7.88
N LYS A 22 -6.94 3.41 7.79
CA LYS A 22 -7.73 3.59 6.56
C LYS A 22 -6.85 3.93 5.37
N SER A 23 -5.93 4.86 5.57
CA SER A 23 -5.04 5.31 4.50
C SER A 23 -4.15 4.18 4.01
N TYR A 24 -3.52 3.45 4.93
CA TYR A 24 -2.63 2.34 4.57
C TYR A 24 -3.38 1.24 3.83
N LEU A 25 -4.56 0.86 4.31
CA LEU A 25 -5.34 -0.17 3.66
C LEU A 25 -5.81 0.26 2.28
N HIS A 26 -6.16 1.55 2.13
CA HIS A 26 -6.52 2.10 0.83
C HIS A 26 -5.38 1.96 -0.18
N TRP A 27 -4.17 2.35 0.22
CA TRP A 27 -3.03 2.30 -0.69
C TRP A 27 -2.61 0.88 -1.03
N VAL A 28 -2.67 -0.03 -0.06
CA VAL A 28 -2.37 -1.43 -0.31
C VAL A 28 -3.38 -2.04 -1.28
N ARG A 29 -4.68 -1.78 -1.08
CA ARG A 29 -5.70 -2.26 -2.00
C ARG A 29 -5.50 -1.69 -3.41
N THR A 30 -5.16 -0.41 -3.49
CA THR A 30 -4.93 0.24 -4.78
C THR A 30 -3.73 -0.37 -5.49
N PHE A 31 -2.67 -0.64 -4.75
CA PHE A 31 -1.47 -1.28 -5.29
C PHE A 31 -1.77 -2.69 -5.81
N ILE A 32 -2.50 -3.48 -5.05
CA ILE A 32 -2.87 -4.84 -5.46
C ILE A 32 -3.75 -4.80 -6.71
N ARG A 33 -4.72 -3.89 -6.75
CA ARG A 33 -5.60 -3.73 -7.91
C ARG A 33 -4.81 -3.32 -9.15
N PHE A 34 -3.86 -2.40 -8.98
CA PHE A 34 -3.01 -1.94 -10.08
C PHE A 34 -2.23 -3.11 -10.70
N ASN A 35 -1.88 -4.11 -9.92
CA ASN A 35 -1.11 -5.27 -10.36
C ASN A 35 -2.01 -6.48 -10.62
N ASP A 36 -3.24 -6.25 -11.06
CA ASP A 36 -4.18 -7.30 -11.46
C ASP A 36 -4.47 -8.31 -10.35
N TYR A 37 -4.54 -7.82 -9.12
CA TYR A 37 -4.87 -8.64 -7.94
C TYR A 37 -3.84 -9.72 -7.65
N LYS A 38 -2.60 -9.50 -8.07
CA LYS A 38 -1.52 -10.42 -7.74
C LYS A 38 -1.27 -10.37 -6.24
N HIS A 39 -0.93 -11.52 -5.64
CA HIS A 39 -0.64 -11.54 -4.21
C HIS A 39 0.68 -10.81 -3.95
N PRO A 40 0.79 -10.03 -2.85
CA PRO A 40 2.02 -9.28 -2.55
C PRO A 40 3.29 -10.13 -2.52
N LYS A 41 3.20 -11.40 -2.11
CA LYS A 41 4.37 -12.27 -2.08
C LYS A 41 4.92 -12.56 -3.49
N ASP A 42 4.11 -12.35 -4.52
CA ASP A 42 4.50 -12.57 -5.90
C ASP A 42 4.93 -11.28 -6.60
N MET A 43 5.05 -10.20 -5.85
CA MET A 43 5.44 -8.89 -6.36
C MET A 43 6.71 -8.41 -5.67
N GLY A 44 7.39 -7.46 -6.28
CA GLY A 44 8.63 -6.93 -5.71
C GLY A 44 8.89 -5.51 -6.15
N ASN A 45 10.17 -5.13 -6.18
CA ASN A 45 10.58 -3.75 -6.43
C ASN A 45 10.08 -3.21 -7.76
N SER A 46 10.07 -4.04 -8.81
CA SER A 46 9.63 -3.55 -10.13
C SER A 46 8.16 -3.16 -10.12
N GLU A 47 7.33 -3.92 -9.41
CA GLU A 47 5.91 -3.57 -9.28
C GLU A 47 5.72 -2.29 -8.48
N ILE A 48 6.51 -2.11 -7.43
CA ILE A 48 6.45 -0.92 -6.60
C ILE A 48 6.86 0.31 -7.42
N GLU A 49 7.95 0.21 -8.18
CA GLU A 49 8.41 1.31 -9.01
C GLU A 49 7.37 1.70 -10.06
N ARG A 50 6.79 0.73 -10.73
CA ARG A 50 5.76 1.00 -11.74
C ARG A 50 4.55 1.69 -11.12
N PHE A 51 4.15 1.27 -9.93
CA PHE A 51 3.02 1.88 -9.25
C PHE A 51 3.32 3.33 -8.85
N LEU A 52 4.52 3.58 -8.30
CA LEU A 52 4.91 4.93 -7.91
C LEU A 52 5.01 5.85 -9.13
N ASN A 53 5.55 5.35 -10.24
CA ASN A 53 5.58 6.10 -11.49
C ASN A 53 4.17 6.42 -11.98
N HIS A 54 3.27 5.46 -11.90
CA HIS A 54 1.88 5.67 -12.29
C HIS A 54 1.24 6.78 -11.46
N LEU A 55 1.47 6.78 -10.16
CA LEU A 55 0.93 7.82 -9.29
C LEU A 55 1.49 9.20 -9.64
N ALA A 56 2.79 9.28 -9.91
CA ALA A 56 3.42 10.56 -10.19
C ALA A 56 3.03 11.11 -11.56
N VAL A 57 3.02 10.27 -12.59
CA VAL A 57 2.85 10.70 -13.98
C VAL A 57 1.38 10.72 -14.39
N ASN A 58 0.67 9.62 -14.17
CA ASN A 58 -0.72 9.49 -14.64
C ASN A 58 -1.72 10.11 -13.68
N ARG A 59 -1.51 9.95 -12.38
CA ARG A 59 -2.41 10.49 -11.36
C ARG A 59 -1.98 11.85 -10.85
N GLN A 60 -0.73 12.22 -11.10
CA GLN A 60 -0.17 13.52 -10.70
C GLN A 60 -0.40 13.82 -9.23
N VAL A 61 -0.21 12.81 -8.37
CA VAL A 61 -0.35 13.01 -6.94
C VAL A 61 0.84 13.81 -6.41
N SER A 62 0.65 14.48 -5.26
CA SER A 62 1.72 15.24 -4.63
C SER A 62 2.80 14.31 -4.10
N ALA A 63 4.00 14.88 -3.86
CA ALA A 63 5.10 14.11 -3.26
C ALA A 63 4.70 13.54 -1.90
N ALA A 64 3.94 14.28 -1.11
CA ALA A 64 3.48 13.83 0.20
C ALA A 64 2.56 12.61 0.05
N THR A 65 1.64 12.65 -0.89
CA THR A 65 0.72 11.52 -1.14
C THR A 65 1.48 10.30 -1.64
N GLN A 66 2.43 10.51 -2.56
CA GLN A 66 3.25 9.41 -3.07
C GLN A 66 4.05 8.75 -1.95
N ASN A 67 4.61 9.55 -1.06
CA ASN A 67 5.35 9.04 0.08
C ASN A 67 4.46 8.23 1.02
N GLN A 68 3.23 8.67 1.21
CA GLN A 68 2.27 7.94 2.03
C GLN A 68 1.95 6.57 1.44
N ALA A 69 1.76 6.51 0.11
CA ALA A 69 1.54 5.24 -0.56
C ALA A 69 2.74 4.31 -0.40
N LEU A 70 3.95 4.86 -0.53
CA LEU A 70 5.17 4.08 -0.35
C LEU A 70 5.28 3.54 1.07
N CYS A 71 4.98 4.36 2.06
CA CYS A 71 5.02 3.92 3.46
C CYS A 71 4.05 2.77 3.71
N ALA A 72 2.86 2.83 3.12
CA ALA A 72 1.88 1.76 3.26
C ALA A 72 2.39 0.45 2.65
N ILE A 73 3.00 0.52 1.48
CA ILE A 73 3.54 -0.66 0.81
C ILE A 73 4.71 -1.24 1.61
N ILE A 74 5.58 -0.38 2.13
CA ILE A 74 6.70 -0.84 2.96
C ILE A 74 6.20 -1.53 4.22
N PHE A 75 5.18 -0.96 4.87
CA PHE A 75 4.57 -1.59 6.03
C PHE A 75 4.06 -2.99 5.70
N MET A 76 3.38 -3.11 4.55
CA MET A 76 2.85 -4.39 4.10
C MET A 76 3.95 -5.44 3.97
N TYR A 77 5.12 -5.07 3.42
CA TYR A 77 6.20 -6.03 3.19
C TYR A 77 7.03 -6.31 4.44
N ARG A 78 6.98 -5.44 5.44
CA ARG A 78 7.71 -5.66 6.70
C ARG A 78 6.96 -6.53 7.70
N ASN A 79 5.68 -6.65 7.50
CA ASN A 79 4.81 -7.40 8.42
C ASN A 79 4.07 -8.53 7.68
#